data_71ff22cd9af686c7c7cd9b4115924de9
#
_entry.id   71ff22cd9af686c7c7cd9b4115924de9
#
_cell.length_a   1.000
_cell.length_b   1.000
_cell.length_c   1.000
_cell.angle_alpha   90.00
_cell.angle_beta   90.00
_cell.angle_gamma   90.00
#
_symmetry.space_group_name_H-M   'P 1'
#
loop_
_entity.id
_entity.type
_entity.pdbx_description
1 polymer ?
#
loop_
_entity_poly.entity_id
_entity_poly.type
_entity_poly.pdbx_seq_one_letter_code
_entity_poly.pdbx_strand_id
1 'polypeptide(L)'
;MARQSKSRVKQLKNLLIVDGDTEERYFKNILQRYNMSAKDVKQVAPSGGNAVTSALSEAHSFESAMRKRYENYYIIIDRDYLSRDEFERIRREANQMQNVELIFSNVAFEVWLLAHYQRMTSRPVDASSDNDIYKQNLDNYLDAPYKKGDGVQLDKIISSAEHPIDTAFSNTSAIQELDYDYQCTNVGPFLRQLVANR
;
A
#
# COMPACT_ATOMS: atom_id res chain seq x y z
N MET A 1 -5.22 -50.01 5.99
CA MET A 1 -4.64 -48.93 5.13
C MET A 1 -4.77 -47.61 5.86
N ALA A 2 -3.67 -47.03 6.33
CA ALA A 2 -3.68 -45.77 7.04
C ALA A 2 -3.81 -44.62 6.03
N ARG A 3 -4.81 -43.78 6.25
CA ARG A 3 -5.12 -42.58 5.44
C ARG A 3 -4.05 -41.53 5.76
N GLN A 4 -3.08 -41.31 4.89
CA GLN A 4 -2.12 -40.21 5.02
C GLN A 4 -2.91 -38.89 5.03
N SER A 5 -2.90 -38.20 6.16
CA SER A 5 -3.41 -36.84 6.26
C SER A 5 -2.47 -35.94 5.45
N LYS A 6 -2.95 -35.42 4.31
CA LYS A 6 -2.27 -34.32 3.63
C LYS A 6 -2.17 -33.15 4.63
N SER A 7 -0.95 -32.82 5.04
CA SER A 7 -0.72 -31.61 5.83
C SER A 7 -1.28 -30.44 5.01
N ARG A 8 -2.28 -29.74 5.54
CA ARG A 8 -2.74 -28.50 4.95
C ARG A 8 -1.57 -27.51 5.06
N VAL A 9 -1.01 -27.11 3.94
CA VAL A 9 -0.07 -25.98 3.90
C VAL A 9 -0.81 -24.81 4.52
N LYS A 10 -0.27 -24.30 5.63
CA LYS A 10 -0.84 -23.18 6.37
C LYS A 10 -0.67 -21.95 5.46
N GLN A 11 -1.77 -21.48 4.87
CA GLN A 11 -1.74 -20.22 4.14
C GLN A 11 -1.46 -19.09 5.12
N LEU A 12 -0.37 -18.36 4.91
CA LEU A 12 -0.09 -17.12 5.60
C LEU A 12 -1.28 -16.18 5.41
N LYS A 13 -1.79 -15.65 6.49
CA LYS A 13 -2.92 -14.73 6.47
C LYS A 13 -2.39 -13.33 6.68
N ASN A 14 -2.49 -12.51 5.65
CA ASN A 14 -2.06 -11.14 5.66
C ASN A 14 -3.28 -10.22 5.74
N LEU A 15 -3.24 -9.21 6.60
CA LEU A 15 -4.21 -8.13 6.63
C LEU A 15 -3.56 -6.86 6.11
N LEU A 16 -4.15 -6.27 5.07
CA LEU A 16 -3.79 -4.97 4.54
C LEU A 16 -4.79 -3.95 5.08
N ILE A 17 -4.29 -2.97 5.81
CA ILE A 17 -5.05 -1.85 6.36
C ILE A 17 -4.69 -0.62 5.54
N VAL A 18 -5.66 -0.04 4.85
CA VAL A 18 -5.47 1.09 3.92
C VAL A 18 -6.23 2.31 4.40
N ASP A 19 -5.74 3.49 4.02
CA ASP A 19 -6.32 4.77 4.46
C ASP A 19 -7.47 5.25 3.56
N GLY A 20 -7.44 4.91 2.26
CA GLY A 20 -8.39 5.46 1.29
C GLY A 20 -8.99 4.45 0.30
N ASP A 21 -10.02 4.92 -0.41
CA ASP A 21 -10.73 4.14 -1.45
C ASP A 21 -9.82 3.76 -2.62
N THR A 22 -8.86 4.60 -2.96
CA THR A 22 -7.90 4.37 -4.05
C THR A 22 -7.02 3.17 -3.73
N GLU A 23 -6.42 3.16 -2.56
CA GLU A 23 -5.56 2.09 -2.04
C GLU A 23 -6.36 0.79 -1.92
N GLU A 24 -7.55 0.85 -1.32
CA GLU A 24 -8.39 -0.34 -1.14
C GLU A 24 -8.69 -1.00 -2.48
N ARG A 25 -9.16 -0.22 -3.47
CA ARG A 25 -9.49 -0.73 -4.81
C ARG A 25 -8.25 -1.23 -5.54
N TYR A 26 -7.16 -0.46 -5.51
CA TYR A 26 -5.91 -0.85 -6.15
C TYR A 26 -5.41 -2.20 -5.59
N PHE A 27 -5.30 -2.34 -4.27
CA PHE A 27 -4.81 -3.59 -3.68
C PHE A 27 -5.75 -4.76 -3.92
N LYS A 28 -7.07 -4.57 -3.90
CA LYS A 28 -8.02 -5.62 -4.28
C LYS A 28 -7.82 -6.08 -5.73
N ASN A 29 -7.70 -5.16 -6.66
CA ASN A 29 -7.57 -5.47 -8.09
C ASN A 29 -6.22 -6.13 -8.39
N ILE A 30 -5.12 -5.60 -7.84
CA ILE A 30 -3.79 -6.17 -8.07
C ILE A 30 -3.68 -7.59 -7.46
N LEU A 31 -4.19 -7.81 -6.26
CA LEU A 31 -4.18 -9.14 -5.64
C LEU A 31 -5.01 -10.15 -6.44
N GLN A 32 -6.19 -9.76 -6.95
CA GLN A 32 -7.00 -10.62 -7.83
C GLN A 32 -6.26 -10.98 -9.11
N ARG A 33 -5.54 -10.02 -9.73
CA ARG A 33 -4.72 -10.28 -10.93
C ARG A 33 -3.65 -11.35 -10.68
N TYR A 34 -3.12 -11.41 -9.47
CA TYR A 34 -2.13 -12.44 -9.07
C TYR A 34 -2.77 -13.68 -8.42
N ASN A 35 -4.09 -13.88 -8.56
CA ASN A 35 -4.85 -15.00 -7.98
C ASN A 35 -4.72 -15.10 -6.45
N MET A 36 -4.58 -13.96 -5.78
CA MET A 36 -4.53 -13.87 -4.32
C MET A 36 -5.89 -13.42 -3.76
N SER A 37 -6.15 -13.77 -2.49
CA SER A 37 -7.37 -13.35 -1.82
C SER A 37 -7.36 -11.84 -1.54
N ALA A 38 -8.38 -11.14 -2.01
CA ALA A 38 -8.60 -9.71 -1.73
C ALA A 38 -9.52 -9.47 -0.51
N LYS A 39 -9.93 -10.53 0.20
CA LYS A 39 -10.86 -10.42 1.34
C LYS A 39 -10.27 -9.72 2.57
N ASP A 40 -8.95 -9.71 2.63
CA ASP A 40 -8.21 -9.22 3.78
C ASP A 40 -7.58 -7.83 3.51
N VAL A 41 -8.12 -7.09 2.54
CA VAL A 41 -7.89 -5.65 2.35
C VAL A 41 -9.03 -4.90 3.01
N LYS A 42 -8.71 -4.03 3.97
CA LYS A 42 -9.71 -3.27 4.74
C LYS A 42 -9.33 -1.80 4.80
N GLN A 43 -10.29 -0.97 4.48
CA GLN A 43 -10.17 0.46 4.75
C GLN A 43 -10.45 0.71 6.22
N VAL A 44 -9.63 1.55 6.83
CA VAL A 44 -9.91 2.11 8.15
C VAL A 44 -10.94 3.20 7.98
N ALA A 45 -12.07 3.09 8.66
CA ALA A 45 -13.06 4.16 8.65
C ALA A 45 -12.41 5.45 9.17
N PRO A 46 -12.55 6.60 8.48
CA PRO A 46 -12.04 7.86 8.97
C PRO A 46 -12.80 8.27 10.23
N SER A 47 -12.34 7.82 11.38
CA SER A 47 -12.80 8.32 12.67
C SER A 47 -12.01 9.58 12.97
N GLY A 48 -12.61 10.73 12.69
CA GLY A 48 -12.17 12.08 12.90
C GLY A 48 -10.81 12.29 13.56
N GLY A 49 -9.77 12.52 12.78
CA GLY A 49 -8.47 12.95 13.26
C GLY A 49 -7.47 11.82 13.51
N ASN A 50 -6.89 11.28 12.50
CA ASN A 50 -5.74 10.37 12.46
C ASN A 50 -6.08 8.90 12.11
N ALA A 51 -6.30 8.67 10.82
CA ALA A 51 -6.49 7.34 10.24
C ALA A 51 -5.37 6.36 10.65
N VAL A 52 -4.16 6.85 10.82
CA VAL A 52 -2.98 6.06 11.19
C VAL A 52 -3.01 5.60 12.64
N THR A 53 -3.38 6.47 13.59
CA THR A 53 -3.53 6.06 15.00
C THR A 53 -4.66 5.03 15.11
N SER A 54 -5.70 5.17 14.30
CA SER A 54 -6.76 4.17 14.19
C SER A 54 -6.25 2.87 13.59
N ALA A 55 -5.40 2.90 12.54
CA ALA A 55 -4.82 1.72 11.92
C ALA A 55 -3.90 0.95 12.88
N LEU A 56 -3.03 1.66 13.61
CA LEU A 56 -2.19 1.04 14.66
C LEU A 56 -3.03 0.51 15.81
N SER A 57 -4.04 1.25 16.26
CA SER A 57 -4.99 0.80 17.30
C SER A 57 -5.80 -0.39 16.82
N GLU A 58 -6.23 -0.42 15.56
CA GLU A 58 -6.86 -1.61 14.97
C GLU A 58 -5.89 -2.77 14.87
N ALA A 59 -4.66 -2.58 14.41
CA ALA A 59 -3.64 -3.62 14.40
C ALA A 59 -3.43 -4.19 15.82
N HIS A 60 -3.32 -3.33 16.84
CA HIS A 60 -3.26 -3.76 18.24
C HIS A 60 -4.54 -4.46 18.71
N SER A 61 -5.71 -3.96 18.37
CA SER A 61 -6.99 -4.58 18.76
C SER A 61 -7.23 -5.89 18.02
N PHE A 62 -6.83 -5.98 16.76
CA PHE A 62 -6.85 -7.23 15.99
C PHE A 62 -5.83 -8.23 16.53
N GLU A 63 -4.67 -7.78 16.96
CA GLU A 63 -3.69 -8.64 17.62
C GLU A 63 -4.23 -9.23 18.93
N SER A 64 -4.95 -8.45 19.74
CA SER A 64 -5.53 -8.92 21.01
C SER A 64 -6.78 -9.78 20.82
N ALA A 65 -7.67 -9.43 19.91
CA ALA A 65 -8.96 -10.10 19.70
C ALA A 65 -8.91 -11.22 18.64
N MET A 66 -7.99 -11.17 17.69
CA MET A 66 -7.91 -12.05 16.53
C MET A 66 -6.55 -12.74 16.33
N ARG A 67 -5.73 -12.88 17.37
CA ARG A 67 -4.40 -13.55 17.34
C ARG A 67 -4.29 -14.85 16.54
N LYS A 68 -5.42 -15.41 16.12
CA LYS A 68 -5.47 -16.65 15.33
C LYS A 68 -5.77 -16.43 13.85
N ARG A 69 -6.03 -15.19 13.39
CA ARG A 69 -6.56 -14.95 12.05
C ARG A 69 -5.52 -14.42 11.07
N TYR A 70 -4.62 -13.54 11.50
CA TYR A 70 -3.60 -12.95 10.64
C TYR A 70 -2.21 -13.15 11.23
N GLU A 71 -1.26 -13.41 10.36
CA GLU A 71 0.15 -13.61 10.72
C GLU A 71 0.95 -12.32 10.48
N ASN A 72 0.54 -11.51 9.49
CA ASN A 72 1.17 -10.24 9.19
C ASN A 72 0.12 -9.15 8.98
N TYR A 73 0.46 -7.94 9.38
CA TYR A 73 -0.32 -6.72 9.23
C TYR A 73 0.49 -5.71 8.43
N TYR A 74 -0.12 -5.17 7.38
CA TYR A 74 0.48 -4.15 6.54
C TYR A 74 -0.35 -2.89 6.65
N ILE A 75 0.26 -1.81 7.15
CA ILE A 75 -0.40 -0.52 7.32
C ILE A 75 0.04 0.36 6.15
N ILE A 76 -0.88 0.63 5.25
CA ILE A 76 -0.64 1.38 4.02
C ILE A 76 -1.20 2.79 4.19
N ILE A 77 -0.32 3.77 4.17
CA ILE A 77 -0.66 5.19 4.34
C ILE A 77 0.14 6.06 3.40
N ASP A 78 -0.34 7.27 3.17
CA ASP A 78 0.43 8.33 2.55
C ASP A 78 0.71 9.48 3.55
N ARG A 79 1.54 10.43 3.10
CA ARG A 79 1.92 11.54 3.99
C ARG A 79 0.76 12.48 4.26
N ASP A 80 -0.02 12.82 3.24
CA ASP A 80 -1.11 13.80 3.30
C ASP A 80 -0.84 14.96 4.30
N TYR A 81 -1.54 14.95 5.44
CA TYR A 81 -1.43 15.97 6.50
C TYR A 81 -0.59 15.51 7.69
N LEU A 82 0.12 14.37 7.60
CA LEU A 82 0.99 13.90 8.68
C LEU A 82 2.12 14.89 8.93
N SER A 83 2.29 15.31 10.18
CA SER A 83 3.50 15.99 10.61
C SER A 83 4.69 15.02 10.68
N ARG A 84 5.90 15.57 10.65
CA ARG A 84 7.12 14.77 10.81
C ARG A 84 7.11 13.97 12.13
N ASP A 85 6.71 14.60 13.23
CA ASP A 85 6.70 13.97 14.55
C ASP A 85 5.73 12.78 14.58
N GLU A 86 4.57 12.91 13.92
CA GLU A 86 3.60 11.83 13.78
C GLU A 86 4.14 10.69 12.92
N PHE A 87 4.76 11.00 11.77
CA PHE A 87 5.38 9.99 10.91
C PHE A 87 6.45 9.20 11.66
N GLU A 88 7.36 9.87 12.37
CA GLU A 88 8.42 9.22 13.13
C GLU A 88 7.87 8.40 14.32
N ARG A 89 6.79 8.87 14.94
CA ARG A 89 6.10 8.12 15.98
C ARG A 89 5.52 6.82 15.42
N ILE A 90 4.77 6.90 14.32
CA ILE A 90 4.14 5.75 13.66
C ILE A 90 5.18 4.74 13.22
N ARG A 91 6.26 5.21 12.58
CA ARG A 91 7.36 4.37 12.13
C ARG A 91 8.01 3.62 13.29
N ARG A 92 8.23 4.29 14.44
CA ARG A 92 8.76 3.64 15.65
C ARG A 92 7.80 2.61 16.21
N GLU A 93 6.50 2.94 16.31
CA GLU A 93 5.49 2.02 16.83
C GLU A 93 5.36 0.77 15.93
N ALA A 94 5.30 0.93 14.61
CA ALA A 94 5.28 -0.20 13.68
C ALA A 94 6.52 -1.08 13.81
N ASN A 95 7.72 -0.49 13.92
CA ASN A 95 8.98 -1.24 14.07
C ASN A 95 9.11 -2.01 15.41
N GLN A 96 8.35 -1.63 16.43
CA GLN A 96 8.30 -2.35 17.70
C GLN A 96 7.40 -3.59 17.66
N MET A 97 6.55 -3.70 16.65
CA MET A 97 5.62 -4.82 16.47
C MET A 97 6.23 -5.85 15.50
N GLN A 98 6.39 -7.10 15.93
CA GLN A 98 7.10 -8.14 15.16
C GLN A 98 6.45 -8.51 13.82
N ASN A 99 5.15 -8.25 13.68
CA ASN A 99 4.34 -8.68 12.53
C ASN A 99 3.61 -7.53 11.85
N VAL A 100 4.06 -6.31 12.06
CA VAL A 100 3.51 -5.09 11.43
C VAL A 100 4.57 -4.46 10.54
N GLU A 101 4.20 -4.14 9.32
CA GLU A 101 5.03 -3.41 8.37
C GLU A 101 4.31 -2.14 7.92
N LEU A 102 5.03 -1.02 7.94
CA LEU A 102 4.54 0.26 7.45
C LEU A 102 4.86 0.41 5.97
N ILE A 103 3.82 0.57 5.16
CA ILE A 103 3.89 0.86 3.75
C ILE A 103 3.49 2.33 3.56
N PHE A 104 4.40 3.11 3.01
CA PHE A 104 4.28 4.56 2.99
C PHE A 104 4.59 5.14 1.61
N SER A 105 3.81 6.13 1.20
CA SER A 105 4.07 6.92 0.00
C SER A 105 4.14 8.41 0.35
N ASN A 106 5.18 9.09 -0.12
CA ASN A 106 5.36 10.52 0.06
C ASN A 106 5.32 11.23 -1.31
N VAL A 107 4.39 12.09 -1.57
CA VAL A 107 3.36 12.72 -0.71
C VAL A 107 2.08 11.90 -0.65
N ALA A 108 1.73 11.18 -1.70
CA ALA A 108 0.47 10.51 -1.90
C ALA A 108 0.67 9.17 -2.62
N PHE A 109 -0.31 8.30 -2.58
CA PHE A 109 -0.30 7.00 -3.24
C PHE A 109 -0.16 7.11 -4.76
N GLU A 110 -0.52 8.25 -5.33
CA GLU A 110 -0.36 8.57 -6.74
C GLU A 110 1.11 8.51 -7.22
N VAL A 111 2.10 8.63 -6.33
CA VAL A 111 3.53 8.35 -6.63
C VAL A 111 3.71 6.92 -7.13
N TRP A 112 3.07 5.96 -6.45
CA TRP A 112 3.09 4.56 -6.86
C TRP A 112 2.29 4.32 -8.15
N LEU A 113 1.13 4.97 -8.31
CA LEU A 113 0.33 4.85 -9.53
C LEU A 113 1.07 5.36 -10.77
N LEU A 114 1.78 6.48 -10.65
CA LEU A 114 2.62 7.02 -11.72
C LEU A 114 3.79 6.11 -12.10
N ALA A 115 4.31 5.36 -11.13
CA ALA A 115 5.40 4.43 -11.39
C ALA A 115 5.02 3.29 -12.35
N HIS A 116 3.75 3.05 -12.60
CA HIS A 116 3.30 2.13 -13.65
C HIS A 116 3.67 2.61 -15.06
N TYR A 117 3.90 3.92 -15.23
CA TYR A 117 4.11 4.54 -16.53
C TYR A 117 5.49 5.16 -16.70
N GLN A 118 6.10 5.67 -15.63
CA GLN A 118 7.36 6.41 -15.71
C GLN A 118 8.29 6.13 -14.53
N ARG A 119 9.58 6.34 -14.78
CA ARG A 119 10.60 6.27 -13.74
C ARG A 119 10.44 7.43 -12.75
N MET A 120 10.45 7.09 -11.47
CA MET A 120 10.39 8.04 -10.37
C MET A 120 11.80 8.36 -9.88
N THR A 121 12.02 9.62 -9.50
CA THR A 121 13.33 10.10 -9.03
C THR A 121 13.22 10.68 -7.64
N SER A 122 14.26 10.56 -6.84
CA SER A 122 14.33 11.22 -5.55
C SER A 122 14.39 12.74 -5.73
N ARG A 123 13.46 13.45 -5.09
CA ARG A 123 13.43 14.92 -5.06
C ARG A 123 12.76 15.38 -3.78
N PRO A 124 13.08 16.57 -3.27
CA PRO A 124 12.31 17.19 -2.19
C PRO A 124 10.84 17.31 -2.59
N VAL A 125 9.95 17.15 -1.63
CA VAL A 125 8.49 17.24 -1.85
C VAL A 125 7.82 18.21 -0.89
N ASP A 126 6.78 18.87 -1.41
CA ASP A 126 5.89 19.74 -0.66
C ASP A 126 4.46 19.15 -0.72
N ALA A 127 3.94 18.74 0.44
CA ALA A 127 2.61 18.15 0.53
C ALA A 127 1.48 19.07 0.03
N SER A 128 1.69 20.39 0.09
CA SER A 128 0.67 21.36 -0.33
C SER A 128 0.49 21.46 -1.86
N SER A 129 1.53 21.14 -2.64
CA SER A 129 1.53 21.30 -4.10
C SER A 129 1.71 19.99 -4.87
N ASP A 130 2.52 19.07 -4.36
CA ASP A 130 2.89 17.87 -5.11
C ASP A 130 1.75 16.89 -5.32
N ASN A 131 0.77 16.83 -4.41
CA ASN A 131 -0.39 15.96 -4.55
C ASN A 131 -1.18 16.25 -5.84
N ASP A 132 -1.38 17.52 -6.16
CA ASP A 132 -2.06 17.90 -7.41
C ASP A 132 -1.20 17.68 -8.65
N ILE A 133 0.12 17.85 -8.54
CA ILE A 133 1.06 17.56 -9.63
C ILE A 133 1.00 16.08 -10.02
N TYR A 134 0.95 15.16 -9.05
CA TYR A 134 0.85 13.73 -9.35
C TYR A 134 -0.46 13.37 -10.06
N LYS A 135 -1.59 13.95 -9.64
CA LYS A 135 -2.88 13.75 -10.31
C LYS A 135 -2.85 14.26 -11.74
N GLN A 136 -2.36 15.50 -11.97
CA GLN A 136 -2.21 16.06 -13.30
C GLN A 136 -1.28 15.24 -14.21
N ASN A 137 -0.23 14.65 -13.64
CA ASN A 137 0.65 13.77 -14.40
C ASN A 137 -0.03 12.45 -14.79
N LEU A 138 -0.92 11.90 -13.95
CA LEU A 138 -1.72 10.74 -14.29
C LEU A 138 -2.68 11.01 -15.43
N ASP A 139 -3.22 12.23 -15.56
CA ASP A 139 -4.09 12.64 -16.67
C ASP A 139 -3.46 12.39 -18.03
N ASN A 140 -2.13 12.48 -18.15
CA ASN A 140 -1.42 12.25 -19.41
C ASN A 140 -1.47 10.79 -19.90
N TYR A 141 -1.81 9.84 -19.01
CA TYR A 141 -1.85 8.42 -19.31
C TYR A 141 -3.27 7.83 -19.32
N LEU A 142 -4.25 8.63 -18.91
CA LEU A 142 -5.64 8.22 -18.79
C LEU A 142 -6.50 8.88 -19.89
N ASP A 143 -7.65 8.29 -20.21
CA ASP A 143 -8.56 8.82 -21.23
C ASP A 143 -9.43 9.99 -20.71
N ALA A 144 -9.39 10.23 -19.41
CA ALA A 144 -10.12 11.28 -18.70
C ALA A 144 -9.32 11.74 -17.48
N PRO A 145 -9.59 12.92 -16.93
CA PRO A 145 -8.95 13.39 -15.71
C PRO A 145 -9.01 12.35 -14.59
N TYR A 146 -7.88 12.17 -13.91
CA TYR A 146 -7.77 11.19 -12.82
C TYR A 146 -8.74 11.51 -11.70
N LYS A 147 -9.42 10.46 -11.23
CA LYS A 147 -10.33 10.53 -10.07
C LYS A 147 -9.94 9.50 -9.03
N LYS A 148 -9.71 9.97 -7.80
CA LYS A 148 -9.44 9.08 -6.66
C LYS A 148 -10.55 8.03 -6.55
N GLY A 149 -10.15 6.77 -6.36
CA GLY A 149 -11.07 5.64 -6.20
C GLY A 149 -11.82 5.21 -7.47
N ASP A 150 -11.53 5.75 -8.66
CA ASP A 150 -12.15 5.28 -9.90
C ASP A 150 -11.59 3.91 -10.31
N GLY A 151 -12.43 2.87 -10.17
CA GLY A 151 -12.03 1.49 -10.44
C GLY A 151 -11.62 1.24 -11.89
N VAL A 152 -12.24 1.91 -12.86
CA VAL A 152 -11.93 1.75 -14.29
C VAL A 152 -10.54 2.32 -14.58
N GLN A 153 -10.23 3.49 -14.04
CA GLN A 153 -8.91 4.11 -14.19
C GLN A 153 -7.83 3.27 -13.49
N LEU A 154 -8.10 2.75 -12.28
CA LEU A 154 -7.17 1.86 -11.58
C LEU A 154 -6.92 0.56 -12.33
N ASP A 155 -7.95 -0.04 -12.93
CA ASP A 155 -7.79 -1.23 -13.78
C ASP A 155 -6.94 -0.93 -15.02
N LYS A 156 -7.10 0.25 -15.64
CA LYS A 156 -6.26 0.70 -16.74
C LYS A 156 -4.80 0.84 -16.31
N ILE A 157 -4.55 1.45 -15.14
CA ILE A 157 -3.20 1.61 -14.56
C ILE A 157 -2.56 0.22 -14.34
N ILE A 158 -3.26 -0.68 -13.68
CA ILE A 158 -2.77 -2.04 -13.40
C ILE A 158 -2.55 -2.84 -14.69
N SER A 159 -3.32 -2.57 -15.75
CA SER A 159 -3.22 -3.25 -17.04
C SER A 159 -2.25 -2.59 -18.02
N SER A 160 -1.58 -1.51 -17.63
CA SER A 160 -0.63 -0.77 -18.47
C SER A 160 0.61 -1.60 -18.85
N ALA A 161 0.92 -2.66 -18.12
CA ALA A 161 2.03 -3.57 -18.37
C ALA A 161 1.61 -5.03 -18.13
N GLU A 162 2.32 -5.97 -18.79
CA GLU A 162 2.13 -7.41 -18.56
C GLU A 162 2.47 -7.81 -17.11
N HIS A 163 3.57 -7.25 -16.58
CA HIS A 163 4.05 -7.42 -15.21
C HIS A 163 4.01 -6.08 -14.44
N PRO A 164 2.82 -5.62 -14.03
CA PRO A 164 2.66 -4.26 -13.51
C PRO A 164 3.44 -4.00 -12.21
N ILE A 165 3.51 -4.98 -11.31
CA ILE A 165 4.30 -4.84 -10.06
C ILE A 165 5.79 -4.69 -10.39
N ASP A 166 6.34 -5.52 -11.27
CA ASP A 166 7.77 -5.47 -11.60
C ASP A 166 8.13 -4.18 -12.35
N THR A 167 7.25 -3.70 -13.23
CA THR A 167 7.40 -2.43 -13.93
C THR A 167 7.45 -1.27 -12.93
N ALA A 168 6.45 -1.14 -12.07
CA ALA A 168 6.38 -0.06 -11.08
C ALA A 168 7.49 -0.19 -10.03
N PHE A 169 7.86 -1.41 -9.61
CA PHE A 169 9.00 -1.64 -8.72
C PHE A 169 10.32 -1.14 -9.33
N SER A 170 10.58 -1.47 -10.59
CA SER A 170 11.78 -1.00 -11.31
C SER A 170 11.81 0.52 -11.42
N ASN A 171 10.65 1.12 -11.73
CA ASN A 171 10.50 2.56 -11.87
C ASN A 171 10.64 3.32 -10.55
N THR A 172 10.43 2.67 -9.40
CA THR A 172 10.62 3.27 -8.07
C THR A 172 11.98 2.97 -7.44
N SER A 173 12.90 2.33 -8.14
CA SER A 173 14.18 1.85 -7.57
C SER A 173 15.01 2.91 -6.84
N ALA A 174 14.87 4.19 -7.19
CA ALA A 174 15.59 5.31 -6.56
C ALA A 174 14.87 5.92 -5.33
N ILE A 175 13.65 5.43 -4.99
CA ILE A 175 12.77 6.06 -3.99
C ILE A 175 12.10 5.05 -3.06
N GLN A 176 12.71 3.88 -2.84
CA GLN A 176 12.11 2.80 -2.03
C GLN A 176 12.40 2.93 -0.53
N GLU A 177 13.34 3.77 -0.14
CA GLU A 177 13.60 4.06 1.26
C GLU A 177 12.62 5.11 1.79
N LEU A 178 12.11 4.88 3.00
CA LEU A 178 11.13 5.78 3.63
C LEU A 178 11.80 7.09 4.04
N ASP A 179 11.30 8.17 3.49
CA ASP A 179 11.77 9.53 3.77
C ASP A 179 10.57 10.50 3.86
N TYR A 180 10.60 11.37 4.86
CA TYR A 180 9.54 12.36 5.05
C TYR A 180 9.71 13.59 4.17
N ASP A 181 10.93 13.97 3.82
CA ASP A 181 11.23 15.18 3.05
C ASP A 181 11.33 14.93 1.54
N TYR A 182 11.61 13.70 1.15
CA TYR A 182 11.83 13.33 -0.24
C TYR A 182 10.73 12.40 -0.75
N GLN A 183 10.48 12.50 -2.05
CA GLN A 183 9.60 11.57 -2.75
C GLN A 183 10.04 10.13 -2.50
N CYS A 184 9.15 9.31 -1.93
CA CYS A 184 9.42 7.90 -1.68
C CYS A 184 8.16 7.04 -1.74
N THR A 185 8.35 5.73 -1.97
CA THR A 185 7.32 4.72 -1.77
C THR A 185 7.94 3.33 -1.65
N ASN A 186 7.54 2.55 -0.66
CA ASN A 186 7.95 1.14 -0.50
C ASN A 186 6.84 0.15 -0.89
N VAL A 187 5.82 0.59 -1.60
CA VAL A 187 4.75 -0.29 -2.12
C VAL A 187 5.31 -1.38 -3.04
N GLY A 188 6.31 -1.05 -3.86
CA GLY A 188 6.95 -2.01 -4.77
C GLY A 188 7.63 -3.18 -4.06
N PRO A 189 8.58 -2.95 -3.15
CA PRO A 189 9.19 -4.00 -2.32
C PRO A 189 8.16 -4.86 -1.61
N PHE A 190 7.16 -4.23 -0.98
CA PHE A 190 6.07 -4.91 -0.30
C PHE A 190 5.28 -5.85 -1.23
N LEU A 191 4.79 -5.35 -2.37
CA LEU A 191 4.01 -6.16 -3.29
C LEU A 191 4.82 -7.32 -3.88
N ARG A 192 6.09 -7.11 -4.21
CA ARG A 192 6.97 -8.19 -4.68
C ARG A 192 7.13 -9.28 -3.63
N GLN A 193 7.37 -8.91 -2.38
CA GLN A 193 7.45 -9.86 -1.27
C GLN A 193 6.12 -10.61 -1.08
N LEU A 194 5.00 -9.88 -1.10
CA LEU A 194 3.67 -10.46 -0.91
C LEU A 194 3.34 -11.50 -1.99
N VAL A 195 3.65 -11.20 -3.25
CA VAL A 195 3.39 -12.09 -4.38
C VAL A 195 4.37 -13.28 -4.40
N ALA A 196 5.63 -13.11 -3.98
CA ALA A 196 6.61 -14.19 -3.92
C ALA A 196 6.28 -15.24 -2.83
N ASN A 197 5.60 -14.85 -1.75
CA ASN A 197 5.23 -15.70 -0.62
C ASN A 197 3.87 -16.41 -0.77
N ARG A 198 3.29 -16.43 -1.98
CA ARG A 198 2.01 -17.07 -2.30
C ARG A 198 2.07 -18.60 -2.40
#